data_8c02845ada2695e098bbf026f0c3635c
#
_entry.id   8c02845ada2695e098bbf026f0c3635c
#
_cell.length_a   1.000
_cell.length_b   1.000
_cell.length_c   1.000
_cell.angle_alpha   90.00
_cell.angle_beta   90.00
_cell.angle_gamma   90.00
#
_symmetry.space_group_name_H-M   'P 1'
#
loop_
_entity.id
_entity.type
_entity.pdbx_description
1 polymer ?
#
loop_
_entity_poly.entity_id
_entity_poly.type
_entity_poly.pdbx_seq_one_letter_code
_entity_poly.pdbx_strand_id
1 'polypeptide(L)'
;MQCAVLQGIINGIVDNIINRVDVRLDDLHNIDGDTINDVVLKLLYDYIIFGGYSAEIIKNKAGHIHTIRYIPFERMRVNDTLTTGYYSTSWDKGYGKPTELPLNDYSANHYFYYYRGRLTRGIYPIPMYYAAYKSVIIQNEIKNFHLNTIQNNFNANLIINFNNGTPS
;
A
#
# COMPACT_ATOMS: atom_id res chain seq x y z
N MET A 1 6.28 -6.44 -10.46
CA MET A 1 5.94 -5.82 -11.77
C MET A 1 5.09 -4.58 -11.49
N GLN A 2 5.61 -3.38 -11.77
CA GLN A 2 4.90 -2.12 -11.48
C GLN A 2 4.03 -1.73 -12.68
N CYS A 3 2.74 -1.57 -12.47
CA CYS A 3 1.85 -0.99 -13.48
C CYS A 3 1.98 0.54 -13.43
N ALA A 4 2.67 1.13 -14.41
CA ALA A 4 2.93 2.58 -14.45
C ALA A 4 1.64 3.42 -14.43
N VAL A 5 0.55 2.92 -15.03
CA VAL A 5 -0.75 3.61 -15.02
C VAL A 5 -1.35 3.64 -13.62
N LEU A 6 -1.32 2.50 -12.91
CA LEU A 6 -1.81 2.45 -11.54
C LEU A 6 -1.00 3.36 -10.63
N GLN A 7 0.33 3.35 -10.78
CA GLN A 7 1.22 4.25 -10.01
C GLN A 7 0.90 5.73 -10.29
N GLY A 8 0.67 6.09 -11.55
CA GLY A 8 0.28 7.46 -11.91
C GLY A 8 -1.05 7.89 -11.28
N ILE A 9 -2.04 7.00 -11.25
CA ILE A 9 -3.32 7.26 -10.59
C ILE A 9 -3.15 7.43 -9.08
N ILE A 10 -2.39 6.56 -8.44
CA ILE A 10 -2.11 6.65 -6.99
C ILE A 10 -1.44 7.98 -6.67
N ASN A 11 -0.37 8.33 -7.38
CA ASN A 11 0.33 9.59 -7.17
C ASN A 11 -0.59 10.80 -7.37
N GLY A 12 -1.41 10.81 -8.43
CA GLY A 12 -2.37 11.90 -8.68
C GLY A 12 -3.41 12.06 -7.56
N ILE A 13 -3.89 10.96 -6.96
CA ILE A 13 -4.80 11.01 -5.81
C ILE A 13 -4.07 11.59 -4.59
N VAL A 14 -2.85 11.11 -4.31
CA VAL A 14 -2.03 11.56 -3.18
C VAL A 14 -1.74 13.05 -3.29
N ASP A 15 -1.28 13.53 -4.45
CA ASP A 15 -0.96 14.94 -4.68
C ASP A 15 -2.19 15.84 -4.49
N ASN A 16 -3.36 15.40 -4.95
CA ASN A 16 -4.61 16.15 -4.76
C ASN A 16 -5.03 16.27 -3.28
N ILE A 17 -4.73 15.27 -2.47
CA ILE A 17 -5.10 15.28 -1.05
C ILE A 17 -4.07 16.07 -0.24
N ILE A 18 -2.77 15.83 -0.46
CA ILE A 18 -1.71 16.47 0.32
C ILE A 18 -1.70 17.99 0.13
N ASN A 19 -1.98 18.48 -1.08
CA ASN A 19 -2.09 19.91 -1.36
C ASN A 19 -3.22 20.62 -0.60
N ARG A 20 -4.09 19.87 0.08
CA ARG A 20 -5.17 20.40 0.94
C ARG A 20 -4.85 20.33 2.44
N VAL A 21 -3.70 19.73 2.80
CA VAL A 21 -3.24 19.66 4.19
C VAL A 21 -2.68 21.02 4.59
N ASP A 22 -2.94 21.41 5.82
CA ASP A 22 -2.50 22.71 6.33
C ASP A 22 -0.97 22.73 6.52
N VAL A 23 -0.28 23.59 5.77
CA VAL A 23 1.18 23.75 5.76
C VAL A 23 1.74 24.14 7.16
N ARG A 24 0.91 24.70 8.06
CA ARG A 24 1.34 25.07 9.42
C ARG A 24 1.79 23.89 10.28
N LEU A 25 1.55 22.66 9.84
CA LEU A 25 1.98 21.44 10.53
C LEU A 25 3.39 20.96 10.14
N ASP A 26 4.04 21.61 9.16
CA ASP A 26 5.36 21.23 8.68
C ASP A 26 6.50 21.50 9.69
N ASP A 27 6.30 22.41 10.62
CA ASP A 27 7.32 22.74 11.64
C ASP A 27 7.39 21.71 12.78
N LEU A 28 6.43 20.78 12.86
CA LEU A 28 6.36 19.77 13.91
C LEU A 28 7.00 18.47 13.46
N HIS A 29 8.15 18.12 14.03
CA HIS A 29 8.84 16.86 13.76
C HIS A 29 8.56 15.82 14.84
N ASN A 30 8.42 14.56 14.40
CA ASN A 30 8.35 13.42 15.32
C ASN A 30 9.75 12.95 15.75
N ILE A 31 9.82 11.87 16.55
CA ILE A 31 11.08 11.30 17.03
C ILE A 31 11.98 10.80 15.87
N ASP A 32 11.39 10.39 14.76
CA ASP A 32 12.11 9.88 13.58
C ASP A 32 12.56 11.00 12.64
N GLY A 33 12.21 12.27 12.93
CA GLY A 33 12.52 13.46 12.13
C GLY A 33 11.53 13.72 11.00
N ASP A 34 10.45 12.93 10.88
CA ASP A 34 9.38 13.17 9.92
C ASP A 34 8.51 14.34 10.36
N THR A 35 8.10 15.19 9.43
CA THR A 35 7.04 16.18 9.68
C THR A 35 5.69 15.49 9.79
N ILE A 36 4.68 16.18 10.32
CA ILE A 36 3.32 15.65 10.32
C ILE A 36 2.83 15.40 8.89
N ASN A 37 3.18 16.26 7.95
CA ASN A 37 2.84 16.08 6.53
C ASN A 37 3.49 14.82 5.94
N ASP A 38 4.75 14.52 6.28
CA ASP A 38 5.42 13.27 5.87
C ASP A 38 4.68 12.04 6.41
N VAL A 39 4.29 12.08 7.69
CA VAL A 39 3.52 11.00 8.29
C VAL A 39 2.17 10.82 7.59
N VAL A 40 1.44 11.90 7.36
CA VAL A 40 0.14 11.88 6.65
C VAL A 40 0.31 11.32 5.24
N LEU A 41 1.35 11.74 4.51
CA LEU A 41 1.67 11.24 3.18
C LEU A 41 1.90 9.73 3.18
N LYS A 42 2.71 9.21 4.10
CA LYS A 42 2.99 7.78 4.25
C LYS A 42 1.71 6.98 4.58
N LEU A 43 0.88 7.50 5.51
CA LEU A 43 -0.40 6.87 5.87
C LEU A 43 -1.39 6.85 4.69
N LEU A 44 -1.39 7.90 3.88
CA LEU A 44 -2.24 8.01 2.70
C LEU A 44 -1.83 7.00 1.62
N TYR A 45 -0.54 6.82 1.38
CA TYR A 45 -0.05 5.77 0.48
C TYR A 45 -0.48 4.38 0.96
N ASP A 46 -0.31 4.07 2.24
CA ASP A 46 -0.74 2.79 2.79
C ASP A 46 -2.25 2.59 2.64
N TYR A 47 -3.05 3.64 2.89
CA TYR A 47 -4.50 3.57 2.72
C TYR A 47 -4.91 3.24 1.28
N ILE A 48 -4.26 3.85 0.31
CA ILE A 48 -4.58 3.60 -1.11
C ILE A 48 -4.12 2.21 -1.54
N ILE A 49 -2.90 1.80 -1.11
CA ILE A 49 -2.28 0.54 -1.54
C ILE A 49 -2.90 -0.67 -0.82
N PHE A 50 -3.13 -0.57 0.48
CA PHE A 50 -3.60 -1.70 1.30
C PHE A 50 -5.06 -1.58 1.74
N GLY A 51 -5.67 -0.40 1.62
CA GLY A 51 -7.01 -0.12 2.10
C GLY A 51 -7.08 0.23 3.59
N GLY A 52 -5.94 0.37 4.25
CA GLY A 52 -5.82 0.72 5.66
C GLY A 52 -4.46 1.30 5.97
N TYR A 53 -4.28 1.80 7.18
CA TYR A 53 -2.99 2.35 7.64
C TYR A 53 -2.80 2.14 9.13
N SER A 54 -1.57 2.25 9.59
CA SER A 54 -1.22 2.13 11.00
C SER A 54 -0.20 3.19 11.44
N ALA A 55 -0.33 3.61 12.68
CA ALA A 55 0.57 4.54 13.32
C ALA A 55 0.80 4.14 14.78
N GLU A 56 1.90 4.57 15.34
CA GLU A 56 2.19 4.48 16.77
C GLU A 56 1.92 5.82 17.42
N ILE A 57 1.12 5.84 18.46
CA ILE A 57 0.74 7.03 19.20
C ILE A 57 1.37 6.99 20.59
N ILE A 58 2.14 8.02 20.90
CA ILE A 58 2.76 8.20 22.21
C ILE A 58 2.22 9.48 22.83
N LYS A 59 1.68 9.38 24.05
CA LYS A 59 1.18 10.51 24.84
C LYS A 59 2.18 10.92 25.89
N ASN A 60 2.10 12.16 26.30
CA ASN A 60 2.81 12.68 27.46
C ASN A 60 2.09 12.32 28.78
N LYS A 61 2.69 12.63 29.92
CA LYS A 61 2.11 12.38 31.25
C LYS A 61 0.79 13.10 31.50
N ALA A 62 0.49 14.15 30.73
CA ALA A 62 -0.77 14.89 30.81
C ALA A 62 -1.88 14.30 29.91
N GLY A 63 -1.59 13.21 29.18
CA GLY A 63 -2.54 12.55 28.29
C GLY A 63 -2.66 13.17 26.88
N HIS A 64 -1.88 14.22 26.58
CA HIS A 64 -1.84 14.81 25.25
C HIS A 64 -0.92 14.01 24.32
N ILE A 65 -1.26 13.96 23.04
CA ILE A 65 -0.42 13.33 22.00
C ILE A 65 0.92 14.08 21.95
N HIS A 66 2.00 13.36 22.17
CA HIS A 66 3.37 13.86 22.09
C HIS A 66 4.01 13.56 20.75
N THR A 67 3.78 12.34 20.24
CA THR A 67 4.40 11.88 19.00
C THR A 67 3.46 10.93 18.25
N ILE A 68 3.45 11.09 16.93
CA ILE A 68 2.81 10.17 15.98
C ILE A 68 3.91 9.63 15.09
N ARG A 69 4.10 8.31 15.07
CA ARG A 69 5.06 7.62 14.22
C ARG A 69 4.34 6.80 13.16
N TYR A 70 4.82 6.88 11.95
CA TYR A 70 4.35 6.01 10.88
C TYR A 70 4.80 4.57 11.12
N ILE A 71 3.87 3.62 11.03
CA ILE A 71 4.16 2.19 11.06
C ILE A 71 3.73 1.61 9.71
N PRO A 72 4.66 1.05 8.90
CA PRO A 72 4.32 0.44 7.62
C PRO A 72 3.25 -0.63 7.78
N PHE A 73 2.13 -0.47 7.10
CA PHE A 73 0.97 -1.34 7.24
C PHE A 73 1.28 -2.81 6.91
N GLU A 74 2.16 -3.04 5.93
CA GLU A 74 2.62 -4.39 5.55
C GLU A 74 3.34 -5.13 6.68
N ARG A 75 3.93 -4.38 7.63
CA ARG A 75 4.70 -4.91 8.78
C ARG A 75 3.88 -5.00 10.04
N MET A 76 2.65 -4.53 10.01
CA MET A 76 1.71 -4.60 11.12
C MET A 76 0.93 -5.92 11.08
N ARG A 77 0.76 -6.54 12.24
CA ARG A 77 -0.13 -7.68 12.45
C ARG A 77 -1.06 -7.35 13.62
N VAL A 78 -2.25 -7.91 13.58
CA VAL A 78 -3.25 -7.69 14.62
C VAL A 78 -3.84 -9.03 15.06
N ASN A 79 -4.28 -9.10 16.31
CA ASN A 79 -4.99 -10.28 16.78
C ASN A 79 -6.43 -10.31 16.25
N ASP A 80 -7.08 -11.46 16.35
CA ASP A 80 -8.45 -11.68 15.84
C ASP A 80 -9.49 -10.78 16.52
N THR A 81 -9.25 -10.40 17.77
CA THR A 81 -10.13 -9.54 18.56
C THR A 81 -9.90 -8.04 18.31
N LEU A 82 -8.88 -7.67 17.54
CA LEU A 82 -8.48 -6.28 17.27
C LEU A 82 -8.19 -5.46 18.55
N THR A 83 -7.63 -6.12 19.56
CA THR A 83 -7.26 -5.50 20.84
C THR A 83 -5.76 -5.27 20.96
N THR A 84 -4.96 -6.05 20.23
CA THR A 84 -3.50 -6.03 20.31
C THR A 84 -2.90 -5.96 18.92
N GLY A 85 -1.93 -5.07 18.75
CA GLY A 85 -1.12 -4.94 17.55
C GLY A 85 0.31 -5.42 17.77
N TYR A 86 0.90 -5.94 16.71
CA TYR A 86 2.26 -6.45 16.67
C TYR A 86 3.01 -5.81 15.51
N TYR A 87 4.14 -5.21 15.80
CA TYR A 87 5.02 -4.64 14.78
C TYR A 87 6.38 -5.33 14.78
N SER A 88 6.86 -5.68 13.60
CA SER A 88 8.22 -6.19 13.41
C SER A 88 8.83 -5.65 12.13
N THR A 89 10.11 -5.35 12.14
CA THR A 89 10.87 -4.98 10.94
C THR A 89 11.01 -6.14 9.96
N SER A 90 10.95 -7.38 10.45
CA SER A 90 10.87 -8.59 9.65
C SER A 90 10.06 -9.65 10.39
N TRP A 91 9.27 -10.41 9.65
CA TRP A 91 8.49 -11.54 10.16
C TRP A 91 9.15 -12.89 9.90
N ASP A 92 10.39 -12.89 9.41
CA ASP A 92 11.16 -14.11 9.17
C ASP A 92 11.63 -14.73 10.48
N LYS A 93 11.78 -16.06 10.48
CA LYS A 93 12.25 -16.80 11.64
C LYS A 93 13.70 -16.36 11.98
N GLY A 94 13.90 -15.94 13.24
CA GLY A 94 15.21 -15.53 13.76
C GLY A 94 15.36 -14.02 13.99
N TYR A 95 14.44 -13.21 13.54
CA TYR A 95 14.35 -11.80 13.95
C TYR A 95 13.73 -11.69 15.34
N GLY A 96 14.12 -10.62 16.08
CA GLY A 96 13.72 -10.41 17.47
C GLY A 96 12.21 -10.44 17.70
N LYS A 97 11.80 -10.38 18.96
CA LYS A 97 10.38 -10.36 19.31
C LYS A 97 9.71 -9.12 18.71
N PRO A 98 8.49 -9.25 18.13
CA PRO A 98 7.72 -8.09 17.68
C PRO A 98 7.41 -7.15 18.86
N THR A 99 7.32 -5.87 18.58
CA THR A 99 6.77 -4.89 19.50
C THR A 99 5.28 -5.14 19.63
N GLU A 100 4.81 -5.33 20.85
CA GLU A 100 3.40 -5.59 21.16
C GLU A 100 2.82 -4.39 21.93
N LEU A 101 1.75 -3.80 21.43
CA LEU A 101 1.05 -2.69 22.06
C LEU A 101 -0.48 -2.87 21.94
N PRO A 102 -1.23 -2.25 22.86
CA PRO A 102 -2.68 -2.15 22.71
C PRO A 102 -3.06 -1.55 21.37
N LEU A 103 -4.15 -2.01 20.77
CA LEU A 103 -4.66 -1.54 19.49
C LEU A 103 -5.87 -0.63 19.70
N ASN A 104 -5.80 0.61 19.18
CA ASN A 104 -6.87 1.62 19.28
C ASN A 104 -7.35 1.88 20.72
N ASP A 105 -6.48 1.66 21.71
CA ASP A 105 -6.79 1.95 23.10
C ASP A 105 -6.43 3.41 23.43
N TYR A 106 -7.41 4.28 23.29
CA TYR A 106 -7.25 5.72 23.57
C TYR A 106 -7.05 6.04 25.05
N SER A 107 -7.21 5.10 25.96
CA SER A 107 -6.92 5.27 27.39
C SER A 107 -5.44 5.04 27.68
N ALA A 108 -4.75 4.24 26.88
CA ALA A 108 -3.33 3.97 27.02
C ALA A 108 -2.48 5.18 26.62
N ASN A 109 -1.33 5.33 27.29
CA ASN A 109 -0.35 6.37 26.94
C ASN A 109 0.52 6.00 25.72
N HIS A 110 0.54 4.72 25.36
CA HIS A 110 1.31 4.19 24.25
C HIS A 110 0.51 3.06 23.59
N TYR A 111 0.14 3.25 22.33
CA TYR A 111 -0.70 2.29 21.60
C TYR A 111 -0.47 2.37 20.10
N PHE A 112 -0.86 1.31 19.37
CA PHE A 112 -0.97 1.35 17.93
C PHE A 112 -2.36 1.84 17.53
N TYR A 113 -2.37 2.83 16.64
CA TYR A 113 -3.57 3.22 15.91
C TYR A 113 -3.64 2.38 14.64
N TYR A 114 -4.74 1.67 14.46
CA TYR A 114 -4.99 0.81 13.32
C TYR A 114 -6.32 1.17 12.69
N TYR A 115 -6.27 1.61 11.44
CA TYR A 115 -7.44 1.93 10.66
C TYR A 115 -7.57 0.94 9.50
N ARG A 116 -8.77 0.38 9.35
CA ARG A 116 -9.17 -0.41 8.19
C ARG A 116 -10.27 0.32 7.44
N GLY A 117 -10.14 0.42 6.11
CA GLY A 117 -11.16 1.01 5.26
C GLY A 117 -12.49 0.26 5.31
N ARG A 118 -13.46 0.75 4.57
CA ARG A 118 -14.83 0.16 4.55
C ARG A 118 -14.89 -1.25 3.95
N LEU A 119 -13.99 -1.54 3.00
CA LEU A 119 -13.92 -2.86 2.37
C LEU A 119 -12.96 -3.74 3.17
N THR A 120 -13.48 -4.77 3.80
CA THR A 120 -12.68 -5.68 4.64
C THR A 120 -12.95 -7.13 4.28
N ARG A 121 -11.92 -7.95 4.41
CA ARG A 121 -12.02 -9.41 4.40
C ARG A 121 -11.44 -9.93 5.70
N GLY A 122 -12.31 -10.20 6.67
CA GLY A 122 -11.89 -10.51 8.03
C GLY A 122 -11.32 -9.30 8.76
N ILE A 123 -10.15 -9.46 9.38
CA ILE A 123 -9.48 -8.42 10.17
C ILE A 123 -8.66 -7.43 9.34
N TYR A 124 -8.35 -7.78 8.07
CA TYR A 124 -7.58 -6.93 7.18
C TYR A 124 -8.45 -6.23 6.13
N PRO A 125 -8.09 -5.01 5.73
CA PRO A 125 -8.81 -4.29 4.68
C PRO A 125 -8.48 -4.84 3.29
N ILE A 126 -9.33 -4.46 2.32
CA ILE A 126 -9.14 -4.73 0.90
C ILE A 126 -8.82 -3.40 0.21
N PRO A 127 -7.78 -3.34 -0.64
CA PRO A 127 -7.45 -2.15 -1.41
C PRO A 127 -8.63 -1.63 -2.23
N MET A 128 -8.76 -0.31 -2.37
CA MET A 128 -9.84 0.30 -3.16
C MET A 128 -9.79 -0.10 -4.65
N TYR A 129 -8.59 -0.33 -5.20
CA TYR A 129 -8.42 -0.75 -6.59
C TYR A 129 -8.66 -2.25 -6.84
N TYR A 130 -9.04 -3.02 -5.80
CA TYR A 130 -9.26 -4.46 -5.93
C TYR A 130 -10.30 -4.82 -7.01
N ALA A 131 -11.35 -4.00 -7.15
CA ALA A 131 -12.34 -4.18 -8.20
C ALA A 131 -11.74 -4.04 -9.62
N ALA A 132 -10.70 -3.22 -9.79
CA ALA A 132 -10.02 -3.00 -11.06
C ALA A 132 -8.84 -3.98 -11.29
N TYR A 133 -8.56 -4.88 -10.34
CA TYR A 133 -7.38 -5.76 -10.36
C TYR A 133 -7.26 -6.58 -11.65
N LYS A 134 -8.37 -7.17 -12.12
CA LYS A 134 -8.39 -7.93 -13.37
C LYS A 134 -8.00 -7.07 -14.58
N SER A 135 -8.49 -5.83 -14.63
CA SER A 135 -8.16 -4.89 -15.71
C SER A 135 -6.67 -4.51 -15.71
N VAL A 136 -6.08 -4.37 -14.52
CA VAL A 136 -4.64 -4.11 -14.37
C VAL A 136 -3.80 -5.29 -14.87
N ILE A 137 -4.21 -6.52 -14.55
CA ILE A 137 -3.53 -7.73 -15.07
C ILE A 137 -3.62 -7.77 -16.59
N ILE A 138 -4.82 -7.65 -17.16
CA ILE A 138 -5.01 -7.66 -18.62
C ILE A 138 -4.14 -6.59 -19.29
N GLN A 139 -4.09 -5.39 -18.75
CA GLN A 139 -3.27 -4.33 -19.30
C GLN A 139 -1.77 -4.67 -19.28
N ASN A 140 -1.28 -5.32 -18.22
CA ASN A 140 0.10 -5.78 -18.15
C ASN A 140 0.39 -6.88 -19.18
N GLU A 141 -0.53 -7.84 -19.37
CA GLU A 141 -0.37 -8.89 -20.37
C GLU A 141 -0.38 -8.33 -21.80
N ILE A 142 -1.24 -7.35 -22.11
CA ILE A 142 -1.23 -6.65 -23.40
C ILE A 142 0.12 -5.96 -23.63
N LYS A 143 0.66 -5.28 -22.63
CA LYS A 143 1.99 -4.63 -22.75
C LYS A 143 3.09 -5.66 -22.99
N ASN A 144 3.08 -6.76 -22.26
CA ASN A 144 4.05 -7.85 -22.43
C ASN A 144 3.95 -8.45 -23.84
N PHE A 145 2.74 -8.68 -24.32
CA PHE A 145 2.49 -9.16 -25.68
C PHE A 145 3.08 -8.19 -26.72
N HIS A 146 2.80 -6.88 -26.61
CA HIS A 146 3.35 -5.89 -27.55
C HIS A 146 4.88 -5.83 -27.50
N LEU A 147 5.47 -5.86 -26.29
CA LEU A 147 6.94 -5.88 -26.15
C LEU A 147 7.56 -7.11 -26.82
N ASN A 148 7.00 -8.28 -26.57
CA ASN A 148 7.47 -9.52 -27.17
C ASN A 148 7.34 -9.48 -28.70
N THR A 149 6.24 -8.94 -29.23
CA THR A 149 6.02 -8.80 -30.66
C THR A 149 7.05 -7.85 -31.30
N ILE A 150 7.35 -6.74 -30.65
CA ILE A 150 8.36 -5.78 -31.11
C ILE A 150 9.76 -6.41 -31.05
N GLN A 151 10.12 -7.07 -29.95
CA GLN A 151 11.43 -7.72 -29.77
C GLN A 151 11.65 -8.85 -30.79
N ASN A 152 10.59 -9.56 -31.18
CA ASN A 152 10.63 -10.62 -32.17
C ASN A 152 10.44 -10.10 -33.61
N ASN A 153 10.65 -8.81 -33.86
CA ASN A 153 10.57 -8.17 -35.21
C ASN A 153 9.25 -8.42 -35.94
N PHE A 154 8.12 -8.49 -35.22
CA PHE A 154 6.79 -8.73 -35.79
C PHE A 154 6.69 -10.03 -36.63
N ASN A 155 7.53 -11.02 -36.36
CA ASN A 155 7.46 -12.30 -37.07
C ASN A 155 6.09 -12.95 -36.90
N ALA A 156 5.40 -13.13 -38.00
CA ALA A 156 4.12 -13.87 -38.01
C ALA A 156 4.38 -15.34 -37.66
N ASN A 157 3.76 -15.82 -36.59
CA ASN A 157 3.87 -17.22 -36.15
C ASN A 157 3.10 -18.20 -37.03
N LEU A 158 2.47 -17.72 -38.11
CA LEU A 158 1.66 -18.55 -39.00
C LEU A 158 2.03 -18.28 -40.45
N ILE A 159 2.57 -19.28 -41.11
CA ILE A 159 2.73 -19.33 -42.57
C ILE A 159 1.64 -20.26 -43.12
N ILE A 160 0.64 -19.70 -43.82
CA ILE A 160 -0.35 -20.49 -44.53
C ILE A 160 0.17 -20.68 -45.95
N ASN A 161 0.59 -21.88 -46.26
CA ASN A 161 0.97 -22.27 -47.62
C ASN A 161 -0.20 -22.91 -48.32
N PHE A 162 -0.84 -22.21 -49.26
CA PHE A 162 -1.86 -22.75 -50.13
C PHE A 162 -1.16 -23.49 -51.29
N ASN A 163 -1.01 -24.81 -51.15
CA ASN A 163 -0.56 -25.64 -52.25
C ASN A 163 -1.77 -25.97 -53.12
N ASN A 164 -2.09 -25.09 -54.05
CA ASN A 164 -3.04 -25.46 -55.13
C ASN A 164 -2.36 -26.52 -55.99
N GLY A 165 -2.84 -27.77 -55.87
CA GLY A 165 -2.37 -28.86 -56.68
C GLY A 165 -2.36 -28.46 -58.15
N THR A 166 -1.31 -28.85 -58.86
CA THR A 166 -1.21 -28.69 -60.32
C THR A 166 -2.46 -29.27 -61.01
N PRO A 167 -3.15 -28.47 -61.85
CA PRO A 167 -4.26 -29.05 -62.63
C PRO A 167 -3.71 -30.14 -63.54
N SER A 168 -4.29 -31.32 -63.46
CA SER A 168 -4.04 -32.43 -64.35
C SER A 168 -4.60 -32.19 -65.74
#